data_fd0a9be80c980ee2089a2d4e5553882d
#
_entry.id   fd0a9be80c980ee2089a2d4e5553882d
#
_cell.length_a   1.000
_cell.length_b   1.000
_cell.length_c   1.000
_cell.angle_alpha   90.00
_cell.angle_beta   90.00
_cell.angle_gamma   90.00
#
_symmetry.space_group_name_H-M   'P 1'
#
loop_
_entity.id
_entity.type
_entity.pdbx_description
1 polymer ?
#
loop_
_entity_poly.entity_id
_entity_poly.type
_entity_poly.pdbx_seq_one_letter_code
_entity_poly.pdbx_strand_id
1 'polypeptide(L)'
;LPRLIRRQRQMCIRDRLYTGVVTDTGKFSYSNTHPSTFEMAKELLILGAETNKVICEVYGNNPYNYYKLLGEALNTLDIINNKIAVITLTQDMLNRNNVSFKDTDGITPYCRDIENVEVGILVKEKSSNEIKISLRSKNYVDVSKVAKVFNGGGHVRAAGLTIFNETIENAIKMVVAETLKYI
;
A
#
# COMPACT_ATOMS: atom_id res chain seq x y z
N LEU A 1 36.79 -2.86 -21.73
CA LEU A 1 36.19 -2.07 -20.64
C LEU A 1 34.90 -1.30 -21.04
N PRO A 2 34.80 -0.57 -22.17
CA PRO A 2 33.58 0.17 -22.51
C PRO A 2 32.34 -0.71 -22.77
N ARG A 3 32.51 -1.91 -23.35
CA ARG A 3 31.40 -2.84 -23.64
C ARG A 3 30.80 -3.48 -22.36
N LEU A 4 31.62 -3.79 -21.37
CA LEU A 4 31.18 -4.35 -20.09
C LEU A 4 30.41 -3.30 -19.29
N ILE A 5 30.89 -2.06 -19.21
CA ILE A 5 30.19 -0.96 -18.51
C ILE A 5 28.89 -0.62 -19.21
N ARG A 6 28.83 -0.67 -20.55
CA ARG A 6 27.59 -0.44 -21.30
C ARG A 6 26.54 -1.54 -21.04
N ARG A 7 26.99 -2.80 -20.98
CA ARG A 7 26.13 -3.96 -20.69
C ARG A 7 25.58 -3.92 -19.25
N GLN A 8 26.43 -3.58 -18.26
CA GLN A 8 25.99 -3.41 -16.87
C GLN A 8 25.01 -2.24 -16.70
N ARG A 9 25.23 -1.10 -17.37
CA ARG A 9 24.27 0.02 -17.35
C ARG A 9 22.92 -0.36 -17.97
N GLN A 10 22.89 -1.08 -19.06
CA GLN A 10 21.66 -1.53 -19.70
C GLN A 10 20.91 -2.54 -18.81
N MET A 11 21.61 -3.45 -18.13
CA MET A 11 21.02 -4.37 -17.16
C MET A 11 20.33 -3.61 -16.01
N CYS A 12 20.98 -2.62 -15.43
CA CYS A 12 20.39 -1.82 -14.36
C CYS A 12 19.20 -0.98 -14.81
N ILE A 13 19.19 -0.44 -16.02
CA ILE A 13 18.10 0.39 -16.54
C ILE A 13 16.84 -0.46 -16.80
N ARG A 14 16.98 -1.58 -17.51
CA ARG A 14 15.85 -2.46 -17.81
C ARG A 14 15.20 -3.04 -16.55
N ASP A 15 16.01 -3.45 -15.56
CA ASP A 15 15.50 -4.00 -14.31
C ASP A 15 14.76 -2.92 -13.50
N ARG A 16 15.23 -1.68 -13.50
CA ARG A 16 14.53 -0.54 -12.91
C ARG A 16 13.22 -0.22 -13.63
N LEU A 17 13.22 -0.25 -14.96
CA LEU A 17 12.01 -0.04 -15.75
C LEU A 17 10.99 -1.16 -15.48
N TYR A 18 11.46 -2.41 -15.46
CA TYR A 18 10.59 -3.55 -15.14
C TYR A 18 10.03 -3.46 -13.71
N THR A 19 10.86 -3.06 -12.74
CA THR A 19 10.41 -2.78 -11.37
C THR A 19 9.34 -1.70 -11.36
N GLY A 20 9.53 -0.60 -12.08
CA GLY A 20 8.54 0.47 -12.21
C GLY A 20 7.22 -0.04 -12.77
N VAL A 21 7.24 -0.81 -13.85
CA VAL A 21 6.04 -1.41 -14.44
C VAL A 21 5.32 -2.30 -13.42
N VAL A 22 6.04 -3.18 -12.74
CA VAL A 22 5.46 -4.13 -11.76
C VAL A 22 4.89 -3.42 -10.54
N THR A 23 5.57 -2.40 -10.03
CA THR A 23 5.12 -1.66 -8.83
C THR A 23 3.94 -0.75 -9.12
N ASP A 24 3.97 -0.02 -10.24
CA ASP A 24 2.91 0.92 -10.62
C ASP A 24 1.60 0.21 -10.99
N THR A 25 1.70 -0.98 -11.58
CA THR A 25 0.55 -1.81 -11.95
C THR A 25 0.10 -2.78 -10.85
N GLY A 26 0.74 -2.76 -9.68
CA GLY A 26 0.46 -3.71 -8.60
C GLY A 26 0.56 -5.16 -9.06
N LYS A 27 1.66 -5.54 -9.68
CA LYS A 27 1.87 -6.88 -10.30
C LYS A 27 0.86 -7.16 -11.41
N PHE A 28 0.56 -6.17 -12.24
CA PHE A 28 -0.43 -6.23 -13.34
C PHE A 28 -1.88 -6.45 -12.88
N SER A 29 -2.20 -6.14 -11.62
CA SER A 29 -3.54 -6.34 -11.06
C SER A 29 -4.38 -5.05 -10.98
N TYR A 30 -3.78 -3.87 -11.18
CA TYR A 30 -4.50 -2.59 -11.10
C TYR A 30 -5.15 -2.21 -12.44
N SER A 31 -6.13 -1.31 -12.36
CA SER A 31 -6.91 -0.84 -13.51
C SER A 31 -6.12 -0.04 -14.56
N ASN A 32 -4.91 0.40 -14.23
CA ASN A 32 -3.96 1.02 -15.17
C ASN A 32 -3.15 0.00 -15.97
N THR A 33 -3.42 -1.29 -15.83
CA THR A 33 -2.81 -2.35 -16.63
C THR A 33 -3.54 -2.47 -17.97
N HIS A 34 -2.86 -2.15 -19.05
CA HIS A 34 -3.36 -2.18 -20.42
C HIS A 34 -2.57 -3.19 -21.27
N PRO A 35 -3.04 -3.57 -22.48
CA PRO A 35 -2.27 -4.41 -23.40
C PRO A 35 -0.85 -3.91 -23.64
N SER A 36 -0.67 -2.59 -23.81
CA SER A 36 0.65 -1.96 -23.96
C SER A 36 1.57 -2.16 -22.76
N THR A 37 1.02 -2.34 -21.55
CA THR A 37 1.82 -2.67 -20.34
C THR A 37 2.48 -4.04 -20.48
N PHE A 38 1.75 -5.01 -21.00
CA PHE A 38 2.29 -6.35 -21.26
C PHE A 38 3.28 -6.36 -22.42
N GLU A 39 3.04 -5.53 -23.45
CA GLU A 39 4.01 -5.35 -24.54
C GLU A 39 5.32 -4.78 -24.01
N MET A 40 5.27 -3.74 -23.19
CA MET A 40 6.45 -3.18 -22.52
C MET A 40 7.15 -4.21 -21.64
N ALA A 41 6.42 -4.95 -20.84
CA ALA A 41 6.99 -6.01 -20.01
C ALA A 41 7.68 -7.09 -20.85
N LYS A 42 7.05 -7.53 -21.95
CA LYS A 42 7.62 -8.48 -22.91
C LYS A 42 8.96 -7.98 -23.45
N GLU A 43 9.02 -6.74 -23.92
CA GLU A 43 10.28 -6.17 -24.46
C GLU A 43 11.38 -6.11 -23.38
N LEU A 44 11.04 -5.75 -22.16
CA LEU A 44 11.99 -5.74 -21.04
C LEU A 44 12.51 -7.14 -20.71
N LEU A 45 11.66 -8.18 -20.81
CA LEU A 45 12.06 -9.58 -20.65
C LEU A 45 12.96 -10.07 -21.80
N ILE A 46 12.65 -9.72 -23.04
CA ILE A 46 13.51 -10.03 -24.21
C ILE A 46 14.88 -9.38 -24.03
N LEU A 47 14.94 -8.17 -23.48
CA LEU A 47 16.18 -7.50 -23.13
C LEU A 47 16.89 -8.13 -21.92
N GLY A 48 16.26 -9.16 -21.30
CA GLY A 48 16.82 -9.98 -20.23
C GLY A 48 16.52 -9.46 -18.82
N ALA A 49 15.42 -8.75 -18.58
CA ALA A 49 14.99 -8.41 -17.22
C ALA A 49 14.73 -9.69 -16.40
N GLU A 50 15.22 -9.69 -15.17
CA GLU A 50 15.15 -10.85 -14.28
C GLU A 50 13.90 -10.77 -13.41
N THR A 51 12.75 -11.20 -13.94
CA THR A 51 11.43 -11.13 -13.26
C THR A 51 11.47 -11.67 -11.85
N ASN A 52 12.01 -12.88 -11.67
CA ASN A 52 12.04 -13.52 -10.36
C ASN A 52 12.82 -12.68 -9.34
N LYS A 53 13.96 -12.14 -9.76
CA LYS A 53 14.78 -11.28 -8.91
C LYS A 53 14.02 -10.01 -8.51
N VAL A 54 13.39 -9.33 -9.46
CA VAL A 54 12.60 -8.12 -9.19
C VAL A 54 11.46 -8.43 -8.23
N ILE A 55 10.69 -9.49 -8.47
CA ILE A 55 9.57 -9.87 -7.60
C ILE A 55 10.04 -10.25 -6.19
N CYS A 56 11.11 -11.03 -6.08
CA CYS A 56 11.67 -11.40 -4.78
C CYS A 56 12.18 -10.18 -4.01
N GLU A 57 12.94 -9.30 -4.64
CA GLU A 57 13.49 -8.11 -3.98
C GLU A 57 12.42 -7.13 -3.53
N VAL A 58 11.37 -6.93 -4.35
CA VAL A 58 10.32 -5.94 -4.06
C VAL A 58 9.25 -6.48 -3.11
N TYR A 59 8.88 -7.76 -3.22
CA TYR A 59 7.74 -8.32 -2.52
C TYR A 59 8.02 -9.55 -1.67
N GLY A 60 9.14 -10.22 -1.92
CA GLY A 60 9.45 -11.51 -1.29
C GLY A 60 10.50 -11.42 -0.18
N ASN A 61 11.07 -10.26 0.12
CA ASN A 61 12.21 -10.10 1.02
C ASN A 61 11.88 -9.31 2.29
N ASN A 62 10.67 -9.49 2.83
CA ASN A 62 10.30 -8.85 4.07
C ASN A 62 10.98 -9.55 5.27
N PRO A 63 11.50 -8.80 6.26
CA PRO A 63 12.11 -9.37 7.44
C PRO A 63 11.09 -10.13 8.31
N TYR A 64 11.56 -11.11 9.10
CA TYR A 64 10.71 -11.90 9.99
C TYR A 64 9.83 -11.04 10.91
N ASN A 65 10.37 -9.95 11.42
CA ASN A 65 9.69 -9.03 12.32
C ASN A 65 8.47 -8.35 11.66
N TYR A 66 8.55 -8.09 10.34
CA TYR A 66 7.40 -7.58 9.58
C TYR A 66 6.21 -8.54 9.64
N TYR A 67 6.44 -9.86 9.51
CA TYR A 67 5.37 -10.85 9.58
C TYR A 67 4.79 -11.00 10.98
N LYS A 68 5.61 -10.80 12.02
CA LYS A 68 5.11 -10.75 13.40
C LYS A 68 4.19 -9.54 13.61
N LEU A 69 4.63 -8.36 13.16
CA LEU A 69 3.82 -7.16 13.17
C LEU A 69 2.53 -7.31 12.35
N LEU A 70 2.62 -7.91 11.16
CA LEU A 70 1.45 -8.18 10.32
C LEU A 70 0.43 -9.07 11.02
N GLY A 71 0.88 -10.11 11.71
CA GLY A 71 -0.01 -10.97 12.52
C GLY A 71 -0.73 -10.19 13.63
N GLU A 72 -0.01 -9.32 14.37
CA GLU A 72 -0.62 -8.45 15.38
C GLU A 72 -1.59 -7.45 14.75
N ALA A 73 -1.24 -6.84 13.62
CA ALA A 73 -2.09 -5.91 12.90
C ALA A 73 -3.39 -6.57 12.43
N LEU A 74 -3.32 -7.78 11.88
CA LEU A 74 -4.50 -8.53 11.42
C LEU A 74 -5.44 -8.90 12.58
N ASN A 75 -4.94 -9.06 13.79
CA ASN A 75 -5.78 -9.27 14.99
C ASN A 75 -6.62 -8.02 15.37
N THR A 76 -6.27 -6.85 14.86
CA THR A 76 -7.06 -5.61 15.05
C THR A 76 -8.09 -5.38 13.96
N LEU A 77 -8.18 -6.30 12.98
CA LEU A 77 -9.10 -6.15 11.85
C LEU A 77 -10.54 -6.09 12.33
N ASP A 78 -11.22 -5.01 11.98
CA ASP A 78 -12.64 -4.80 12.19
C ASP A 78 -13.36 -4.52 10.88
N ILE A 79 -14.59 -5.03 10.74
CA ILE A 79 -15.39 -4.87 9.52
C ILE A 79 -16.69 -4.14 9.86
N ILE A 80 -16.86 -2.99 9.22
CA ILE A 80 -18.00 -2.10 9.45
C ILE A 80 -18.94 -2.18 8.24
N ASN A 81 -20.21 -2.50 8.52
CA ASN A 81 -21.30 -2.62 7.54
C ASN A 81 -20.97 -3.53 6.34
N ASN A 82 -20.09 -4.52 6.50
CA ASN A 82 -19.59 -5.40 5.45
C ASN A 82 -18.96 -4.65 4.24
N LYS A 83 -18.60 -3.38 4.39
CA LYS A 83 -18.11 -2.52 3.32
C LYS A 83 -16.78 -1.83 3.63
N ILE A 84 -16.49 -1.62 4.90
CA ILE A 84 -15.26 -0.96 5.34
C ILE A 84 -14.51 -1.93 6.25
N ALA A 85 -13.24 -2.15 5.96
CA ALA A 85 -12.34 -2.86 6.88
C ALA A 85 -11.31 -1.88 7.45
N VAL A 86 -11.06 -1.97 8.75
CA VAL A 86 -10.10 -1.15 9.47
C VAL A 86 -9.03 -2.03 10.10
N ILE A 87 -7.77 -1.71 9.90
CA ILE A 87 -6.64 -2.29 10.63
C ILE A 87 -5.93 -1.15 11.35
N THR A 88 -5.53 -1.40 12.59
CA THR A 88 -4.82 -0.44 13.43
C THR A 88 -3.39 -0.90 13.71
N LEU A 89 -2.46 0.03 13.61
CA LEU A 89 -1.07 -0.13 14.02
C LEU A 89 -0.73 0.92 15.07
N THR A 90 -0.43 0.46 16.26
CA THR A 90 0.02 1.33 17.35
C THR A 90 1.54 1.46 17.38
N GLN A 91 2.03 2.53 17.99
CA GLN A 91 3.47 2.72 18.21
C GLN A 91 4.07 1.59 19.07
N ASP A 92 3.29 1.06 20.00
CA ASP A 92 3.70 -0.07 20.84
C ASP A 92 3.89 -1.37 20.04
N MET A 93 3.00 -1.68 19.09
CA MET A 93 3.18 -2.80 18.16
C MET A 93 4.46 -2.68 17.34
N LEU A 94 4.75 -1.48 16.82
CA LEU A 94 5.96 -1.20 16.05
C LEU A 94 7.21 -1.43 16.90
N ASN A 95 7.22 -0.90 18.12
CA ASN A 95 8.35 -1.00 19.04
C ASN A 95 8.61 -2.46 19.47
N ARG A 96 7.56 -3.20 19.84
CA ARG A 96 7.68 -4.62 20.24
C ARG A 96 8.24 -5.50 19.12
N ASN A 97 7.89 -5.21 17.90
CA ASN A 97 8.36 -5.97 16.75
C ASN A 97 9.62 -5.39 16.11
N ASN A 98 10.16 -4.28 16.63
CA ASN A 98 11.31 -3.60 16.06
C ASN A 98 11.17 -3.33 14.55
N VAL A 99 10.00 -2.83 14.14
CA VAL A 99 9.69 -2.46 12.75
C VAL A 99 9.56 -0.96 12.64
N SER A 100 10.20 -0.38 11.63
CA SER A 100 10.10 1.05 11.38
C SER A 100 8.71 1.42 10.84
N PHE A 101 8.19 2.57 11.25
CA PHE A 101 6.94 3.12 10.72
C PHE A 101 6.90 3.17 9.17
N LYS A 102 8.04 3.39 8.53
CA LYS A 102 8.17 3.46 7.06
C LYS A 102 7.96 2.11 6.37
N ASP A 103 8.20 1.01 7.08
CA ASP A 103 8.16 -0.34 6.51
C ASP A 103 6.76 -0.98 6.61
N THR A 104 5.74 -0.19 6.98
CA THR A 104 4.36 -0.68 7.21
C THR A 104 3.40 -0.51 6.03
N ASP A 105 3.83 0.13 4.95
CA ASP A 105 2.92 0.46 3.83
C ASP A 105 2.38 -0.79 3.09
N GLY A 106 3.11 -1.92 3.16
CA GLY A 106 2.68 -3.22 2.63
C GLY A 106 1.47 -3.84 3.35
N ILE A 107 1.02 -3.29 4.49
CA ILE A 107 -0.11 -3.80 5.26
C ILE A 107 -1.47 -3.30 4.70
N THR A 108 -1.49 -2.15 4.05
CA THR A 108 -2.75 -1.55 3.56
C THR A 108 -3.58 -2.46 2.63
N PRO A 109 -2.99 -3.26 1.70
CA PRO A 109 -3.77 -4.18 0.87
C PRO A 109 -4.60 -5.19 1.66
N TYR A 110 -4.13 -5.64 2.82
CA TYR A 110 -4.85 -6.62 3.65
C TYR A 110 -6.18 -6.08 4.20
N CYS A 111 -6.32 -4.75 4.36
CA CYS A 111 -7.62 -4.16 4.71
C CYS A 111 -8.59 -4.23 3.52
N ARG A 112 -8.08 -3.98 2.30
CA ARG A 112 -8.93 -3.85 1.11
C ARG A 112 -9.34 -5.20 0.52
N ASP A 113 -8.45 -6.19 0.53
CA ASP A 113 -8.58 -7.43 -0.26
C ASP A 113 -9.53 -8.48 0.39
N ILE A 114 -10.43 -8.02 1.26
CA ILE A 114 -11.43 -8.84 1.95
C ILE A 114 -12.71 -8.89 1.10
N GLU A 115 -13.37 -10.05 1.04
CA GLU A 115 -14.62 -10.22 0.33
C GLU A 115 -15.69 -9.21 0.82
N ASN A 116 -16.47 -8.64 -0.09
CA ASN A 116 -17.52 -7.64 0.13
C ASN A 116 -17.03 -6.27 0.66
N VAL A 117 -15.78 -6.13 1.06
CA VAL A 117 -15.20 -4.84 1.47
C VAL A 117 -14.93 -3.99 0.23
N GLU A 118 -15.38 -2.75 0.26
CA GLU A 118 -15.11 -1.73 -0.76
C GLU A 118 -13.95 -0.81 -0.35
N VAL A 119 -13.86 -0.43 0.92
CA VAL A 119 -12.82 0.48 1.41
C VAL A 119 -12.03 -0.17 2.54
N GLY A 120 -10.71 -0.27 2.35
CA GLY A 120 -9.76 -0.63 3.39
C GLY A 120 -9.12 0.62 4.00
N ILE A 121 -9.08 0.68 5.31
CA ILE A 121 -8.52 1.77 6.12
C ILE A 121 -7.41 1.21 7.00
N LEU A 122 -6.18 1.69 6.80
CA LEU A 122 -5.07 1.42 7.70
C LEU A 122 -4.81 2.65 8.55
N VAL A 123 -5.01 2.53 9.86
CA VAL A 123 -4.77 3.57 10.86
C VAL A 123 -3.43 3.32 11.52
N LYS A 124 -2.53 4.29 11.46
CA LYS A 124 -1.16 4.17 11.99
C LYS A 124 -0.89 5.28 13.00
N GLU A 125 -0.67 4.92 14.25
CA GLU A 125 -0.18 5.83 15.27
C GLU A 125 1.30 6.15 14.97
N LYS A 126 1.60 7.39 14.59
CA LYS A 126 2.96 7.83 14.34
C LYS A 126 3.61 8.41 15.60
N SER A 127 2.82 9.08 16.42
CA SER A 127 3.18 9.59 17.74
C SER A 127 1.92 9.76 18.58
N SER A 128 2.05 10.13 19.84
CA SER A 128 0.91 10.35 20.75
C SER A 128 -0.10 11.40 20.28
N ASN A 129 0.27 12.26 19.33
CA ASN A 129 -0.57 13.33 18.81
C ASN A 129 -0.69 13.34 17.27
N GLU A 130 -0.16 12.32 16.58
CA GLU A 130 -0.20 12.23 15.11
C GLU A 130 -0.61 10.83 14.66
N ILE A 131 -1.76 10.72 14.00
CA ILE A 131 -2.30 9.50 13.42
C ILE A 131 -2.33 9.64 11.91
N LYS A 132 -1.64 8.74 11.20
CA LYS A 132 -1.68 8.65 9.75
C LYS A 132 -2.67 7.59 9.30
N ILE A 133 -3.51 7.94 8.35
CA ILE A 133 -4.53 7.04 7.81
C ILE A 133 -4.33 6.88 6.31
N SER A 134 -4.28 5.63 5.88
CA SER A 134 -4.21 5.24 4.48
C SER A 134 -5.52 4.61 4.06
N LEU A 135 -6.08 5.10 2.96
CA LEU A 135 -7.35 4.65 2.38
C LEU A 135 -7.09 3.95 1.05
N ARG A 136 -7.75 2.84 0.83
CA ARG A 136 -7.76 2.11 -0.43
C ARG A 136 -9.18 1.68 -0.77
N SER A 137 -9.63 1.90 -2.01
CA SER A 137 -10.92 1.39 -2.49
C SER A 137 -10.73 0.35 -3.60
N LYS A 138 -11.72 -0.52 -3.76
CA LYS A 138 -11.73 -1.54 -4.83
C LYS A 138 -12.33 -1.00 -6.12
N ASN A 139 -13.59 -0.60 -6.10
CA ASN A 139 -14.39 -0.45 -7.31
C ASN A 139 -14.90 0.97 -7.55
N TYR A 140 -15.70 1.52 -6.64
CA TYR A 140 -16.48 2.71 -6.91
C TYR A 140 -16.22 3.91 -5.99
N VAL A 141 -15.78 3.70 -4.74
CA VAL A 141 -15.57 4.80 -3.79
C VAL A 141 -14.34 5.61 -4.16
N ASP A 142 -14.49 6.92 -4.29
CA ASP A 142 -13.39 7.87 -4.46
C ASP A 142 -12.83 8.28 -3.08
N VAL A 143 -11.82 7.55 -2.61
CA VAL A 143 -11.20 7.82 -1.30
C VAL A 143 -10.43 9.14 -1.25
N SER A 144 -10.12 9.76 -2.39
CA SER A 144 -9.48 11.08 -2.41
C SER A 144 -10.44 12.17 -1.87
N LYS A 145 -11.76 12.01 -2.10
CA LYS A 145 -12.78 12.91 -1.54
C LYS A 145 -12.84 12.82 -0.04
N VAL A 146 -12.81 11.59 0.51
CA VAL A 146 -12.74 11.36 1.96
C VAL A 146 -11.51 12.02 2.55
N ALA A 147 -10.35 11.78 1.97
CA ALA A 147 -9.09 12.35 2.47
C ALA A 147 -9.08 13.88 2.46
N LYS A 148 -9.66 14.52 1.44
CA LYS A 148 -9.73 15.99 1.31
C LYS A 148 -10.49 16.65 2.45
N VAL A 149 -11.50 16.01 3.02
CA VAL A 149 -12.26 16.54 4.17
C VAL A 149 -11.33 16.75 5.38
N PHE A 150 -10.30 15.95 5.50
CA PHE A 150 -9.29 16.01 6.56
C PHE A 150 -7.97 16.66 6.10
N ASN A 151 -8.00 17.53 5.09
CA ASN A 151 -6.82 18.17 4.50
C ASN A 151 -5.77 17.18 3.98
N GLY A 152 -6.17 15.95 3.67
CA GLY A 152 -5.36 14.93 3.02
C GLY A 152 -5.48 14.96 1.50
N GLY A 153 -4.99 13.91 0.84
CA GLY A 153 -5.07 13.83 -0.61
C GLY A 153 -4.63 12.47 -1.15
N GLY A 154 -4.63 12.38 -2.45
CA GLY A 154 -4.25 11.18 -3.18
C GLY A 154 -5.05 11.00 -4.45
N HIS A 155 -5.11 9.77 -4.92
CA HIS A 155 -5.84 9.36 -6.11
C HIS A 155 -7.18 8.71 -5.76
N VAL A 156 -8.06 8.55 -6.73
CA VAL A 156 -9.40 7.97 -6.59
C VAL A 156 -9.40 6.66 -5.79
N ARG A 157 -8.42 5.77 -6.01
CA ARG A 157 -8.33 4.45 -5.37
C ARG A 157 -7.33 4.36 -4.21
N ALA A 158 -6.55 5.40 -3.98
CA ALA A 158 -5.49 5.41 -2.98
C ALA A 158 -5.26 6.82 -2.45
N ALA A 159 -5.62 7.07 -1.20
CA ALA A 159 -5.46 8.37 -0.56
C ALA A 159 -4.92 8.21 0.85
N GLY A 160 -4.43 9.32 1.41
CA GLY A 160 -3.93 9.37 2.77
C GLY A 160 -4.26 10.71 3.42
N LEU A 161 -4.36 10.68 4.73
CA LEU A 161 -4.61 11.84 5.57
C LEU A 161 -3.89 11.72 6.91
N THR A 162 -3.84 12.82 7.64
CA THR A 162 -3.27 12.84 8.99
C THR A 162 -4.25 13.54 9.93
N ILE A 163 -4.49 12.94 11.08
CA ILE A 163 -5.30 13.52 12.16
C ILE A 163 -4.38 13.83 13.33
N PHE A 164 -4.53 15.00 13.90
CA PHE A 164 -3.72 15.47 15.02
C PHE A 164 -4.57 15.62 16.29
N ASN A 165 -3.94 15.38 17.45
CA ASN A 165 -4.51 15.60 18.78
C ASN A 165 -5.83 14.84 19.01
N GLU A 166 -5.97 13.67 18.43
CA GLU A 166 -7.12 12.77 18.61
C GLU A 166 -6.68 11.39 19.09
N THR A 167 -7.62 10.65 19.66
CA THR A 167 -7.43 9.22 19.94
C THR A 167 -7.60 8.39 18.67
N ILE A 168 -6.99 7.21 18.62
CA ILE A 168 -7.16 6.26 17.52
C ILE A 168 -8.65 5.97 17.27
N GLU A 169 -9.41 5.74 18.34
CA GLU A 169 -10.85 5.43 18.28
C GLU A 169 -11.66 6.58 17.66
N ASN A 170 -11.37 7.83 18.05
CA ASN A 170 -12.03 9.00 17.48
C ASN A 170 -11.64 9.19 16.01
N ALA A 171 -10.37 9.03 15.67
CA ALA A 171 -9.90 9.12 14.30
C ALA A 171 -10.59 8.08 13.40
N ILE A 172 -10.73 6.84 13.87
CA ILE A 172 -11.47 5.79 13.15
C ILE A 172 -12.92 6.21 12.95
N LYS A 173 -13.62 6.62 14.02
CA LYS A 173 -15.03 7.04 13.95
C LYS A 173 -15.24 8.17 12.94
N MET A 174 -14.37 9.19 12.95
CA MET A 174 -14.45 10.33 12.04
C MET A 174 -14.29 9.89 10.57
N VAL A 175 -13.27 9.09 10.27
CA VAL A 175 -12.96 8.69 8.90
C VAL A 175 -13.98 7.66 8.38
N VAL A 176 -14.44 6.74 9.22
CA VAL A 176 -15.50 5.80 8.87
C VAL A 176 -16.81 6.53 8.57
N ALA A 177 -17.22 7.46 9.44
CA ALA A 177 -18.44 8.24 9.24
C ALA A 177 -18.39 9.04 7.91
N GLU A 178 -17.24 9.62 7.57
CA GLU A 178 -17.08 10.30 6.29
C GLU A 178 -17.10 9.31 5.12
N THR A 179 -16.43 8.17 5.24
CA THR A 179 -16.38 7.13 4.18
C THR A 179 -17.76 6.58 3.86
N LEU A 180 -18.61 6.39 4.87
CA LEU A 180 -19.98 5.89 4.70
C LEU A 180 -20.88 6.78 3.84
N LYS A 181 -20.56 8.06 3.67
CA LYS A 181 -21.31 8.97 2.78
C LYS A 181 -21.12 8.66 1.29
N TYR A 182 -20.13 7.85 0.95
CA TYR A 182 -19.75 7.50 -0.43
C TYR A 182 -19.99 6.02 -0.77
N ILE A 183 -20.49 5.23 0.19
CA ILE A 183 -20.88 3.82 0.04
C ILE A 183 -22.38 3.71 -0.16
#